data_055478e68effd17c81b103d8b787cc58
#
_entry.id   055478e68effd17c81b103d8b787cc58
#
_cell.length_a   1.000
_cell.length_b   1.000
_cell.length_c   1.000
_cell.angle_alpha   90.00
_cell.angle_beta   90.00
_cell.angle_gamma   90.00
#
_symmetry.space_group_name_H-M   'P 1'
#
loop_
_entity.id
_entity.type
_entity.pdbx_description
1 polymer ?
#
loop_
_entity_poly.entity_id
_entity_poly.type
_entity_poly.pdbx_seq_one_letter_code
_entity_poly.pdbx_strand_id
1 'polypeptide(L)'
;SGDIQAYGMGINTDEALETVAPQVELDFCLVAMPYTLLDQRSLHRGMAELAKRGASVIIGAPLASGILATGSAGPAHYGYGKAPAEVQAKVRGIEAMCKAHNVALPAAALQFVLAHPIVVSVIPGAAKPSEVTQNVAHANAPIPASFWSDLKAQKLIDPDSPVPAGR
;
A
#
# COMPACT_ATOMS: atom_id res chain seq x y z
N SER A 1 -3.46 -9.66 32.77
CA SER A 1 -4.76 -10.24 33.17
C SER A 1 -5.20 -11.36 32.24
N GLY A 2 -4.77 -11.38 30.97
CA GLY A 2 -5.19 -12.38 29.97
C GLY A 2 -6.47 -12.00 29.19
N ASP A 3 -6.99 -10.79 29.39
CA ASP A 3 -8.21 -10.30 28.73
C ASP A 3 -7.97 -9.95 27.25
N ILE A 4 -6.73 -9.71 26.86
CA ILE A 4 -6.32 -9.49 25.46
C ILE A 4 -5.22 -10.48 25.09
N GLN A 5 -5.19 -10.86 23.81
CA GLN A 5 -4.20 -11.80 23.28
C GLN A 5 -3.12 -11.11 22.44
N ALA A 6 -3.41 -9.93 21.91
CA ALA A 6 -2.50 -9.15 21.07
C ALA A 6 -2.80 -7.67 21.21
N TYR A 7 -1.80 -6.83 21.05
CA TYR A 7 -1.97 -5.39 20.99
C TYR A 7 -1.08 -4.78 19.92
N GLY A 8 -1.50 -3.61 19.42
CA GLY A 8 -0.80 -2.91 18.37
C GLY A 8 -1.02 -1.40 18.43
N MET A 9 -0.46 -0.71 17.46
CA MET A 9 -0.64 0.72 17.31
C MET A 9 -1.02 1.08 15.87
N GLY A 10 -1.68 2.23 15.68
CA GLY A 10 -1.93 2.83 14.38
C GLY A 10 -1.02 4.04 14.16
N ILE A 11 -0.41 4.12 12.99
CA ILE A 11 0.45 5.24 12.59
C ILE A 11 0.15 5.69 11.16
N ASN A 12 0.47 6.93 10.86
CA ASN A 12 0.41 7.51 9.52
C ASN A 12 1.71 8.19 9.09
N THR A 13 2.75 8.15 9.92
CA THR A 13 4.09 8.63 9.59
C THR A 13 5.12 7.55 9.91
N ASP A 14 6.19 7.50 9.13
CA ASP A 14 7.26 6.53 9.32
C ASP A 14 8.11 6.87 10.56
N GLU A 15 8.28 8.16 10.85
CA GLU A 15 8.98 8.67 12.01
C GLU A 15 8.38 8.18 13.33
N ALA A 16 7.04 8.14 13.42
CA ALA A 16 6.35 7.60 14.58
C ALA A 16 6.64 6.10 14.75
N LEU A 17 6.65 5.36 13.65
CA LEU A 17 6.96 3.94 13.66
C LEU A 17 8.40 3.68 14.08
N GLU A 18 9.37 4.40 13.51
CA GLU A 18 10.79 4.29 13.87
C GLU A 18 11.07 4.66 15.34
N THR A 19 10.29 5.58 15.89
CA THR A 19 10.45 5.99 17.29
C THR A 19 9.89 4.95 18.24
N VAL A 20 8.73 4.38 17.95
CA VAL A 20 8.01 3.52 18.91
C VAL A 20 8.40 2.05 18.77
N ALA A 21 8.52 1.52 17.55
CA ALA A 21 8.80 0.12 17.34
C ALA A 21 10.06 -0.41 18.08
N PRO A 22 11.15 0.35 18.24
CA PRO A 22 12.29 -0.09 19.02
C PRO A 22 12.06 -0.19 20.54
N GLN A 23 11.04 0.51 21.05
CA GLN A 23 10.81 0.68 22.49
C GLN A 23 9.71 -0.22 23.05
N VAL A 24 8.84 -0.73 22.17
CA VAL A 24 7.65 -1.50 22.56
C VAL A 24 7.55 -2.76 21.73
N GLU A 25 7.29 -3.89 22.37
CA GLU A 25 6.94 -5.11 21.67
C GLU A 25 5.50 -5.01 21.20
N LEU A 26 5.31 -5.01 19.88
CA LEU A 26 4.00 -4.91 19.23
C LEU A 26 3.72 -6.23 18.50
N ASP A 27 2.51 -6.76 18.65
CA ASP A 27 2.06 -7.91 17.86
C ASP A 27 1.72 -7.50 16.43
N PHE A 28 1.16 -6.29 16.27
CA PHE A 28 0.84 -5.74 14.94
C PHE A 28 0.89 -4.21 14.92
N CYS A 29 0.99 -3.64 13.71
CA CYS A 29 0.89 -2.21 13.48
C CYS A 29 -0.05 -1.92 12.30
N LEU A 30 -0.99 -0.98 12.49
CA LEU A 30 -1.77 -0.42 11.38
C LEU A 30 -0.95 0.74 10.79
N VAL A 31 -0.48 0.55 9.57
CA VAL A 31 0.35 1.53 8.84
C VAL A 31 -0.50 2.16 7.74
N ALA A 32 -0.76 3.45 7.84
CA ALA A 32 -1.53 4.21 6.86
C ALA A 32 -0.63 5.24 6.17
N MET A 33 -0.61 5.23 4.84
CA MET A 33 0.13 6.14 3.94
C MET A 33 1.61 5.82 3.68
N PRO A 34 2.52 5.53 4.64
CA PRO A 34 3.95 5.41 4.32
C PRO A 34 4.33 4.12 3.58
N TYR A 35 3.37 3.21 3.33
CA TYR A 35 3.57 2.06 2.45
C TYR A 35 2.36 1.82 1.55
N THR A 36 2.46 2.29 0.32
CA THR A 36 1.45 2.15 -0.75
C THR A 36 2.15 1.98 -2.10
N LEU A 37 1.40 1.75 -3.18
CA LEU A 37 1.96 1.73 -4.55
C LEU A 37 2.62 3.07 -4.94
N LEU A 38 2.23 4.19 -4.32
CA LEU A 38 2.82 5.51 -4.55
C LEU A 38 4.00 5.83 -3.63
N ASP A 39 4.02 5.28 -2.44
CA ASP A 39 4.98 5.64 -1.40
C ASP A 39 5.52 4.38 -0.73
N GLN A 40 6.82 4.14 -0.81
CA GLN A 40 7.48 3.00 -0.21
C GLN A 40 8.55 3.44 0.81
N ARG A 41 8.45 4.68 1.34
CA ARG A 41 9.47 5.22 2.27
C ARG A 41 9.69 4.34 3.50
N SER A 42 8.65 3.65 3.96
CA SER A 42 8.72 2.78 5.13
C SER A 42 9.38 1.42 4.87
N LEU A 43 9.56 1.03 3.59
CA LEU A 43 10.03 -0.30 3.22
C LEU A 43 11.34 -0.68 3.92
N HIS A 44 12.35 0.19 3.84
CA HIS A 44 13.69 -0.03 4.40
C HIS A 44 13.85 0.54 5.83
N ARG A 45 12.82 1.14 6.39
CA ARG A 45 12.81 1.84 7.67
C ARG A 45 11.85 1.15 8.65
N GLY A 46 10.70 1.76 8.92
CA GLY A 46 9.74 1.28 9.90
C GLY A 46 9.21 -0.13 9.63
N MET A 47 8.90 -0.48 8.38
CA MET A 47 8.47 -1.85 8.04
C MET A 47 9.61 -2.88 8.22
N ALA A 48 10.84 -2.51 7.88
CA ALA A 48 12.00 -3.38 8.12
C ALA A 48 12.22 -3.61 9.62
N GLU A 49 11.99 -2.60 10.46
CA GLU A 49 12.09 -2.72 11.91
C GLU A 49 10.99 -3.64 12.49
N LEU A 50 9.75 -3.49 12.04
CA LEU A 50 8.66 -4.39 12.42
C LEU A 50 8.94 -5.83 12.01
N ALA A 51 9.46 -6.04 10.80
CA ALA A 51 9.84 -7.38 10.32
C ALA A 51 10.88 -8.07 11.21
N LYS A 52 11.92 -7.33 11.63
CA LYS A 52 12.94 -7.84 12.56
C LYS A 52 12.35 -8.28 13.90
N ARG A 53 11.27 -7.65 14.34
CA ARG A 53 10.60 -7.92 15.62
C ARG A 53 9.50 -8.96 15.51
N GLY A 54 9.22 -9.47 14.30
CA GLY A 54 8.14 -10.42 14.07
C GLY A 54 6.72 -9.84 14.15
N ALA A 55 6.60 -8.52 14.15
CA ALA A 55 5.29 -7.86 14.17
C ALA A 55 4.62 -7.93 12.80
N SER A 56 3.31 -8.13 12.79
CA SER A 56 2.49 -8.09 11.59
C SER A 56 2.07 -6.66 11.21
N VAL A 57 1.73 -6.43 9.95
CA VAL A 57 1.25 -5.14 9.48
C VAL A 57 -0.14 -5.26 8.86
N ILE A 58 -0.99 -4.31 9.20
CA ILE A 58 -2.27 -4.05 8.54
C ILE A 58 -2.12 -2.74 7.78
N ILE A 59 -2.34 -2.74 6.47
CA ILE A 59 -2.24 -1.51 5.68
C ILE A 59 -3.57 -0.76 5.67
N GLY A 60 -3.55 0.45 6.22
CA GLY A 60 -4.61 1.44 6.07
C GLY A 60 -4.41 2.32 4.85
N ALA A 61 -5.48 2.86 4.29
CA ALA A 61 -5.45 3.74 3.12
C ALA A 61 -4.64 3.21 1.92
N PRO A 62 -4.77 1.92 1.51
CA PRO A 62 -3.99 1.35 0.41
C PRO A 62 -4.23 2.06 -0.93
N LEU A 63 -5.35 2.76 -1.07
CA LEU A 63 -5.70 3.56 -2.25
C LEU A 63 -5.20 5.03 -2.18
N ALA A 64 -4.31 5.34 -1.22
CA ALA A 64 -3.63 6.63 -1.09
C ALA A 64 -4.60 7.83 -1.17
N SER A 65 -5.52 7.94 -0.21
CA SER A 65 -6.57 8.97 -0.15
C SER A 65 -7.52 8.99 -1.37
N GLY A 66 -7.59 7.89 -2.11
CA GLY A 66 -8.49 7.71 -3.26
C GLY A 66 -7.84 7.97 -4.62
N ILE A 67 -6.65 8.57 -4.70
CA ILE A 67 -5.99 8.84 -5.99
C ILE A 67 -5.68 7.55 -6.78
N LEU A 68 -5.39 6.43 -6.10
CA LEU A 68 -5.19 5.12 -6.73
C LEU A 68 -6.50 4.40 -7.07
N ALA A 69 -7.65 4.95 -6.64
CA ALA A 69 -8.97 4.46 -7.06
C ALA A 69 -9.48 5.22 -8.30
N THR A 70 -9.28 6.55 -8.34
CA THR A 70 -9.86 7.45 -9.35
C THR A 70 -8.88 7.85 -10.45
N GLY A 71 -7.58 7.65 -10.22
CA GLY A 71 -6.53 8.06 -11.14
C GLY A 71 -6.21 9.56 -11.09
N SER A 72 -5.28 9.97 -11.96
CA SER A 72 -4.78 11.35 -12.06
C SER A 72 -5.79 12.33 -12.62
N ALA A 73 -6.79 11.87 -13.37
CA ALA A 73 -7.86 12.69 -13.96
C ALA A 73 -9.02 12.96 -12.97
N GLY A 74 -9.10 12.22 -11.88
CA GLY A 74 -10.11 12.37 -10.84
C GLY A 74 -9.80 13.50 -9.85
N PRO A 75 -10.60 13.65 -8.78
CA PRO A 75 -10.26 14.54 -7.70
C PRO A 75 -8.96 14.04 -7.04
N ALA A 76 -7.85 14.66 -7.44
CA ALA A 76 -6.51 14.24 -7.04
C ALA A 76 -6.23 14.61 -5.58
N HIS A 77 -6.80 13.84 -4.64
CA HIS A 77 -6.53 13.97 -3.21
C HIS A 77 -5.42 13.02 -2.77
N TYR A 78 -4.48 13.55 -1.97
CA TYR A 78 -3.40 12.79 -1.35
C TYR A 78 -3.07 13.40 0.01
N GLY A 79 -3.00 12.57 1.06
CA GLY A 79 -2.69 13.05 2.40
C GLY A 79 -3.67 14.10 2.92
N TYR A 80 -4.97 13.95 2.66
CA TYR A 80 -6.06 14.88 3.04
C TYR A 80 -6.03 16.23 2.30
N GLY A 81 -5.17 16.41 1.30
CA GLY A 81 -5.07 17.64 0.50
C GLY A 81 -5.06 17.39 -1.00
N LYS A 82 -4.79 18.42 -1.77
CA LYS A 82 -4.58 18.30 -3.21
C LYS A 82 -3.24 17.59 -3.45
N ALA A 83 -3.24 16.59 -4.31
CA ALA A 83 -2.01 15.85 -4.65
C ALA A 83 -0.95 16.77 -5.26
N PRO A 84 0.29 16.77 -4.77
CA PRO A 84 1.42 17.46 -5.38
C PRO A 84 1.65 17.05 -6.83
N ALA A 85 2.27 17.93 -7.63
CA ALA A 85 2.50 17.67 -9.05
C ALA A 85 3.35 16.40 -9.30
N GLU A 86 4.31 16.14 -8.44
CA GLU A 86 5.17 14.94 -8.47
C GLU A 86 4.37 13.66 -8.24
N VAL A 87 3.46 13.67 -7.25
CA VAL A 87 2.56 12.53 -6.98
C VAL A 87 1.66 12.28 -8.19
N GLN A 88 1.07 13.33 -8.76
CA GLN A 88 0.25 13.21 -9.97
C GLN A 88 1.05 12.68 -11.16
N ALA A 89 2.31 13.10 -11.32
CA ALA A 89 3.20 12.59 -12.36
C ALA A 89 3.48 11.09 -12.18
N LYS A 90 3.75 10.66 -10.95
CA LYS A 90 3.94 9.24 -10.62
C LYS A 90 2.68 8.42 -10.90
N VAL A 91 1.50 8.92 -10.52
CA VAL A 91 0.22 8.26 -10.83
C VAL A 91 0.05 8.08 -12.34
N ARG A 92 0.29 9.14 -13.15
CA ARG A 92 0.22 9.02 -14.62
C ARG A 92 1.19 7.97 -15.19
N GLY A 93 2.39 7.87 -14.63
CA GLY A 93 3.34 6.81 -15.01
C GLY A 93 2.79 5.41 -14.71
N ILE A 94 2.22 5.22 -13.53
CA ILE A 94 1.61 3.94 -13.15
C ILE A 94 0.38 3.63 -14.02
N GLU A 95 -0.48 4.63 -14.30
CA GLU A 95 -1.62 4.48 -15.21
C GLU A 95 -1.20 4.05 -16.63
N ALA A 96 -0.10 4.59 -17.14
CA ALA A 96 0.44 4.18 -18.43
C ALA A 96 0.83 2.69 -18.43
N MET A 97 1.46 2.20 -17.36
CA MET A 97 1.78 0.79 -17.20
C MET A 97 0.52 -0.07 -17.03
N CYS A 98 -0.44 0.40 -16.23
CA CYS A 98 -1.74 -0.25 -16.08
C CYS A 98 -2.44 -0.44 -17.43
N LYS A 99 -2.44 0.60 -18.26
CA LYS A 99 -3.00 0.54 -19.63
C LYS A 99 -2.25 -0.43 -20.53
N ALA A 100 -0.92 -0.42 -20.50
CA ALA A 100 -0.08 -1.27 -21.33
C ALA A 100 -0.30 -2.77 -21.04
N HIS A 101 -0.56 -3.11 -19.77
CA HIS A 101 -0.74 -4.48 -19.31
C HIS A 101 -2.21 -4.87 -19.07
N ASN A 102 -3.17 -4.00 -19.39
CA ASN A 102 -4.60 -4.20 -19.12
C ASN A 102 -4.90 -4.51 -17.63
N VAL A 103 -4.24 -3.79 -16.73
CA VAL A 103 -4.38 -3.91 -15.27
C VAL A 103 -5.19 -2.74 -14.73
N ALA A 104 -6.13 -2.99 -13.82
CA ALA A 104 -6.85 -1.92 -13.13
C ALA A 104 -5.95 -1.29 -12.05
N LEU A 105 -5.87 0.04 -12.01
CA LEU A 105 -5.05 0.78 -11.04
C LEU A 105 -5.35 0.39 -9.57
N PRO A 106 -6.63 0.30 -9.12
CA PRO A 106 -6.90 -0.15 -7.75
C PRO A 106 -6.52 -1.61 -7.49
N ALA A 107 -6.52 -2.48 -8.50
CA ALA A 107 -6.03 -3.85 -8.35
C ALA A 107 -4.52 -3.88 -8.10
N ALA A 108 -3.75 -3.10 -8.87
CA ALA A 108 -2.33 -2.94 -8.64
C ALA A 108 -2.04 -2.39 -7.23
N ALA A 109 -2.79 -1.37 -6.79
CA ALA A 109 -2.61 -0.77 -5.48
C ALA A 109 -2.84 -1.73 -4.32
N LEU A 110 -3.92 -2.53 -4.37
CA LEU A 110 -4.26 -3.49 -3.32
C LEU A 110 -3.28 -4.67 -3.30
N GLN A 111 -2.96 -5.23 -4.46
CA GLN A 111 -2.08 -6.39 -4.54
C GLN A 111 -0.62 -6.05 -4.23
N PHE A 112 -0.17 -4.83 -4.53
CA PHE A 112 1.16 -4.36 -4.17
C PHE A 112 1.40 -4.46 -2.66
N VAL A 113 0.52 -3.88 -1.86
CA VAL A 113 0.70 -3.87 -0.40
C VAL A 113 0.52 -5.26 0.21
N LEU A 114 -0.38 -6.09 -0.34
CA LEU A 114 -0.59 -7.47 0.09
C LEU A 114 0.58 -8.41 -0.24
N ALA A 115 1.46 -8.02 -1.16
CA ALA A 115 2.64 -8.83 -1.50
C ALA A 115 3.75 -8.76 -0.46
N HIS A 116 3.73 -7.78 0.46
CA HIS A 116 4.76 -7.66 1.48
C HIS A 116 4.61 -8.78 2.55
N PRO A 117 5.67 -9.52 2.88
CA PRO A 117 5.59 -10.73 3.73
C PRO A 117 4.95 -10.52 5.10
N ILE A 118 5.14 -9.35 5.73
CA ILE A 118 4.58 -9.05 7.05
C ILE A 118 3.19 -8.42 7.00
N VAL A 119 2.67 -8.12 5.79
CA VAL A 119 1.32 -7.56 5.64
C VAL A 119 0.30 -8.71 5.66
N VAL A 120 -0.52 -8.72 6.70
CA VAL A 120 -1.54 -9.76 6.92
C VAL A 120 -2.94 -9.33 6.51
N SER A 121 -3.17 -8.02 6.36
CA SER A 121 -4.48 -7.48 5.97
C SER A 121 -4.37 -6.07 5.38
N VAL A 122 -5.41 -5.67 4.65
CA VAL A 122 -5.60 -4.30 4.15
C VAL A 122 -6.99 -3.79 4.50
N ILE A 123 -7.10 -2.48 4.75
CA ILE A 123 -8.37 -1.81 5.05
C ILE A 123 -8.61 -0.73 3.98
N PRO A 124 -9.12 -1.10 2.79
CA PRO A 124 -9.55 -0.14 1.80
C PRO A 124 -10.85 0.54 2.24
N GLY A 125 -10.92 1.86 2.10
CA GLY A 125 -12.15 2.60 2.32
C GLY A 125 -13.22 2.21 1.30
N ALA A 126 -14.49 2.19 1.74
CA ALA A 126 -15.65 1.98 0.86
C ALA A 126 -16.84 2.78 1.42
N ALA A 127 -17.46 3.60 0.58
CA ALA A 127 -18.66 4.38 0.91
C ALA A 127 -19.96 3.66 0.50
N LYS A 128 -19.87 2.66 -0.38
CA LYS A 128 -21.01 1.91 -0.93
C LYS A 128 -20.74 0.41 -0.92
N PRO A 129 -21.75 -0.44 -0.78
CA PRO A 129 -21.60 -1.89 -0.85
C PRO A 129 -20.90 -2.40 -2.13
N SER A 130 -21.17 -1.74 -3.28
CA SER A 130 -20.51 -2.08 -4.55
C SER A 130 -19.00 -1.87 -4.53
N GLU A 131 -18.50 -0.90 -3.78
CA GLU A 131 -17.07 -0.65 -3.65
C GLU A 131 -16.37 -1.75 -2.84
N VAL A 132 -17.05 -2.33 -1.85
CA VAL A 132 -16.53 -3.50 -1.13
C VAL A 132 -16.37 -4.68 -2.08
N THR A 133 -17.42 -4.96 -2.88
CA THR A 133 -17.38 -6.04 -3.89
C THR A 133 -16.25 -5.80 -4.91
N GLN A 134 -16.10 -4.56 -5.37
CA GLN A 134 -15.03 -4.19 -6.29
C GLN A 134 -13.64 -4.34 -5.66
N ASN A 135 -13.45 -3.92 -4.42
CA ASN A 135 -12.17 -4.08 -3.72
C ASN A 135 -11.78 -5.56 -3.60
N VAL A 136 -12.73 -6.45 -3.29
CA VAL A 136 -12.48 -7.89 -3.28
C VAL A 136 -12.11 -8.41 -4.67
N ALA A 137 -12.82 -7.99 -5.71
CA ALA A 137 -12.51 -8.36 -7.09
C ALA A 137 -11.11 -7.89 -7.50
N HIS A 138 -10.74 -6.65 -7.19
CA HIS A 138 -9.42 -6.08 -7.46
C HIS A 138 -8.29 -6.82 -6.72
N ALA A 139 -8.48 -7.18 -5.46
CA ALA A 139 -7.50 -7.94 -4.70
C ALA A 139 -7.23 -9.33 -5.30
N ASN A 140 -8.17 -9.89 -6.06
CA ASN A 140 -8.08 -11.22 -6.69
C ASN A 140 -7.89 -11.18 -8.22
N ALA A 141 -7.84 -10.01 -8.83
CA ALA A 141 -7.68 -9.88 -10.28
C ALA A 141 -6.31 -10.43 -10.74
N PRO A 142 -6.23 -11.09 -11.91
CA PRO A 142 -4.95 -11.53 -12.44
C PRO A 142 -4.11 -10.33 -12.87
N ILE A 143 -2.86 -10.28 -12.40
CA ILE A 143 -1.87 -9.27 -12.80
C ILE A 143 -0.60 -10.02 -13.26
N PRO A 144 -0.13 -9.80 -14.51
CA PRO A 144 1.03 -10.50 -15.01
C PRO A 144 2.33 -10.04 -14.32
N ALA A 145 3.28 -10.95 -14.12
CA ALA A 145 4.58 -10.65 -13.51
C ALA A 145 5.35 -9.53 -14.22
N SER A 146 5.21 -9.44 -15.56
CA SER A 146 5.83 -8.38 -16.38
C SER A 146 5.38 -6.97 -15.97
N PHE A 147 4.13 -6.79 -15.55
CA PHE A 147 3.66 -5.50 -15.04
C PHE A 147 4.51 -4.99 -13.87
N TRP A 148 4.81 -5.86 -12.91
CA TRP A 148 5.62 -5.51 -11.74
C TRP A 148 7.08 -5.24 -12.11
N SER A 149 7.63 -6.04 -13.02
CA SER A 149 8.99 -5.84 -13.54
C SER A 149 9.13 -4.50 -14.25
N ASP A 150 8.12 -4.12 -15.04
CA ASP A 150 8.14 -2.84 -15.76
C ASP A 150 7.97 -1.64 -14.82
N LEU A 151 7.14 -1.75 -13.76
CA LEU A 151 7.06 -0.71 -12.73
C LEU A 151 8.41 -0.48 -12.05
N LYS A 152 9.17 -1.54 -11.75
CA LYS A 152 10.53 -1.44 -11.19
C LYS A 152 11.51 -0.84 -12.20
N ALA A 153 11.50 -1.29 -13.44
CA ALA A 153 12.37 -0.79 -14.51
C ALA A 153 12.16 0.69 -14.79
N GLN A 154 10.90 1.16 -14.72
CA GLN A 154 10.53 2.57 -14.87
C GLN A 154 10.73 3.40 -13.58
N LYS A 155 11.25 2.79 -12.51
CA LYS A 155 11.43 3.43 -11.18
C LYS A 155 10.14 4.03 -10.60
N LEU A 156 9.00 3.44 -10.93
CA LEU A 156 7.69 3.81 -10.40
C LEU A 156 7.43 3.21 -9.03
N ILE A 157 8.12 2.12 -8.70
CA ILE A 157 8.20 1.53 -7.37
C ILE A 157 9.65 1.24 -7.01
N ASP A 158 9.92 1.10 -5.73
CA ASP A 158 11.24 0.73 -5.22
C ASP A 158 11.64 -0.66 -5.76
N PRO A 159 12.87 -0.85 -6.27
CA PRO A 159 13.31 -2.12 -6.85
C PRO A 159 13.27 -3.30 -5.86
N ASP A 160 13.43 -3.02 -4.57
CA ASP A 160 13.42 -4.05 -3.51
C ASP A 160 12.01 -4.36 -3.00
N SER A 161 10.98 -3.61 -3.45
CA SER A 161 9.60 -3.86 -3.05
C SER A 161 9.19 -5.31 -3.35
N PRO A 162 8.67 -6.06 -2.38
CA PRO A 162 7.99 -7.31 -2.64
C PRO A 162 6.80 -7.08 -3.58
N VAL A 163 6.66 -7.95 -4.56
CA VAL A 163 5.57 -7.90 -5.54
C VAL A 163 4.99 -9.30 -5.75
N PRO A 164 3.72 -9.43 -6.17
CA PRO A 164 3.14 -10.72 -6.50
C PRO A 164 3.94 -11.45 -7.58
N ALA A 165 3.97 -12.80 -7.48
CA ALA A 165 4.64 -13.63 -8.49
C ALA A 165 4.01 -13.56 -9.89
N GLY A 166 2.84 -12.93 -9.99
CA GLY A 166 2.04 -12.86 -11.21
C GLY A 166 1.08 -14.06 -11.35
N ARG A 167 -0.07 -13.80 -11.92
CA ARG A 167 -1.10 -14.82 -12.26
C ARG A 167 -1.60 -14.57 -13.67
#